data_d4ee042dfa99dbcfb39b01dec00bbf25
#
_entry.id   d4ee042dfa99dbcfb39b01dec00bbf25
#
_cell.length_a   1.000
_cell.length_b   1.000
_cell.length_c   1.000
_cell.angle_alpha   90.00
_cell.angle_beta   90.00
_cell.angle_gamma   90.00
#
_symmetry.space_group_name_H-M   'P 1'
#
loop_
_entity.id
_entity.type
_entity.pdbx_description
1 polymer ?
#
loop_
_entity_poly.entity_id
_entity_poly.type
_entity_poly.pdbx_seq_one_letter_code
_entity_poly.pdbx_strand_id
1 'polypeptide(L)'
;MPRGLRASALAALAIALTAIPAAAINTYNAQPAPERTETGQLLILWDQNQDGVAERLSFSCSGAMIDQDTYLTAAHCTTDWSPDPADDRYFVSLEQDNESLREASGLDRLTQGPAMAQWFVDHGHAVEGDAFHDQGFPGNAADTHDIAVIDFAERAVTPADVWTFTPATLPTEGQLSELGARRLEALRWLVVGYGTQEAVRGPGGHAHPGGDTRLKAELGFNSLTASWIRLSMIEAQGWGGACYGDSGGPNFVTVDGQMLLAGTTITGDTPCYATNVAYRTDTESARTFLDPYVALPGA
;
A
#
# COMPACT_ATOMS: atom_id res chain seq x y z
N MET A 1 43.37 52.23 38.42
CA MET A 1 42.00 51.75 38.18
C MET A 1 41.97 50.94 36.94
N PRO A 2 41.84 49.62 36.98
CA PRO A 2 41.76 48.82 35.79
C PRO A 2 40.29 48.62 35.36
N ARG A 3 40.03 48.82 34.08
CA ARG A 3 38.74 48.61 33.42
C ARG A 3 38.52 47.11 33.18
N GLY A 4 37.49 46.55 33.79
CA GLY A 4 37.07 45.17 33.54
C GLY A 4 36.42 45.01 32.16
N LEU A 5 36.93 44.06 31.36
CA LEU A 5 36.29 43.53 30.16
C LEU A 5 35.13 42.63 30.59
N ARG A 6 33.93 42.95 30.16
CA ARG A 6 32.77 42.01 30.21
C ARG A 6 32.79 41.14 28.95
N ALA A 7 33.02 39.87 29.12
CA ALA A 7 32.86 38.90 28.06
C ALA A 7 31.38 38.57 27.93
N SER A 8 30.78 38.88 26.80
CA SER A 8 29.42 38.46 26.43
C SER A 8 29.50 37.08 25.82
N ALA A 9 28.97 36.07 26.52
CA ALA A 9 28.81 34.72 25.96
C ALA A 9 27.59 34.72 25.04
N LEU A 10 27.86 34.54 23.73
CA LEU A 10 26.81 34.19 22.74
C LEU A 10 26.49 32.71 22.89
N ALA A 11 25.32 32.39 23.43
CA ALA A 11 24.77 31.04 23.35
C ALA A 11 24.28 30.77 21.93
N ALA A 12 24.96 29.88 21.19
CA ALA A 12 24.51 29.39 19.92
C ALA A 12 23.38 28.38 20.17
N LEU A 13 22.16 28.76 19.82
CA LEU A 13 21.00 27.86 19.81
C LEU A 13 21.14 26.92 18.58
N ALA A 14 21.57 25.71 18.81
CA ALA A 14 21.54 24.65 17.80
C ALA A 14 20.08 24.23 17.57
N ILE A 15 19.49 24.71 16.49
CA ILE A 15 18.21 24.17 16.00
C ILE A 15 18.53 22.80 15.40
N ALA A 16 18.19 21.74 16.12
CA ALA A 16 18.17 20.39 15.54
C ALA A 16 17.05 20.38 14.49
N LEU A 17 17.41 20.42 13.21
CA LEU A 17 16.50 20.02 12.15
C LEU A 17 16.26 18.51 12.34
N THR A 18 15.13 18.17 12.93
CA THR A 18 14.60 16.82 12.82
C THR A 18 14.20 16.63 11.35
N ALA A 19 14.91 15.78 10.64
CA ALA A 19 14.46 15.31 9.34
C ALA A 19 13.05 14.72 9.55
N ILE A 20 12.04 15.33 8.91
CA ILE A 20 10.71 14.76 8.85
C ILE A 20 10.88 13.55 7.94
N PRO A 21 10.60 12.31 8.39
CA PRO A 21 10.68 11.15 7.52
C PRO A 21 9.76 11.38 6.31
N ALA A 22 10.21 10.96 5.14
CA ALA A 22 9.38 10.97 3.95
C ALA A 22 8.10 10.16 4.28
N ALA A 23 6.94 10.77 4.09
CA ALA A 23 5.67 10.16 4.45
C ALA A 23 5.06 9.51 3.19
N ALA A 24 4.57 8.29 3.31
CA ALA A 24 3.65 7.67 2.37
C ALA A 24 2.23 8.13 2.72
N ILE A 25 1.26 8.04 1.80
CA ILE A 25 -0.09 8.61 1.97
C ILE A 25 -0.04 10.14 1.92
N ASN A 26 -1.11 10.82 1.49
CA ASN A 26 -1.10 12.28 1.45
C ASN A 26 -0.78 12.86 2.86
N THR A 27 -0.10 13.99 2.92
CA THR A 27 0.46 14.53 4.19
C THR A 27 -0.60 14.89 5.23
N TYR A 28 -1.84 15.10 4.80
CA TYR A 28 -2.91 15.45 5.72
C TYR A 28 -3.38 14.22 6.51
N ASN A 29 -3.30 14.31 7.84
CA ASN A 29 -3.61 13.21 8.77
C ASN A 29 -2.78 11.92 8.60
N ALA A 30 -1.74 11.91 7.78
CA ALA A 30 -0.85 10.77 7.66
C ALA A 30 -0.15 10.50 8.99
N GLN A 31 -0.18 9.25 9.42
CA GLN A 31 0.46 8.78 10.64
C GLN A 31 1.18 7.45 10.38
N PRO A 32 2.33 7.21 11.02
CA PRO A 32 2.93 5.86 11.02
C PRO A 32 1.92 4.81 11.45
N ALA A 33 1.99 3.64 10.82
CA ALA A 33 1.07 2.52 11.08
C ALA A 33 1.78 1.24 11.56
N PRO A 34 2.62 1.29 12.62
CA PRO A 34 3.36 0.12 13.08
C PRO A 34 2.46 -1.01 13.60
N GLU A 35 1.24 -0.70 14.01
CA GLU A 35 0.25 -1.66 14.46
C GLU A 35 -0.50 -2.38 13.33
N ARG A 36 -0.34 -1.93 12.08
CA ARG A 36 -0.95 -2.56 10.89
C ARG A 36 0.01 -3.55 10.25
N THR A 37 0.44 -4.55 11.03
CA THR A 37 1.49 -5.50 10.66
C THR A 37 1.10 -6.43 9.51
N GLU A 38 -0.19 -6.57 9.21
CA GLU A 38 -0.71 -7.29 8.06
C GLU A 38 -0.56 -6.53 6.73
N THR A 39 -0.36 -5.21 6.79
CA THR A 39 -0.20 -4.40 5.57
C THR A 39 1.25 -4.42 5.11
N GLY A 40 1.47 -4.68 3.83
CA GLY A 40 2.79 -4.79 3.23
C GLY A 40 2.96 -3.95 1.98
N GLN A 41 4.21 -3.86 1.53
CA GLN A 41 4.58 -3.31 0.22
C GLN A 41 4.86 -4.44 -0.75
N LEU A 42 4.38 -4.31 -1.98
CA LEU A 42 4.68 -5.20 -3.08
C LEU A 42 5.91 -4.68 -3.84
N LEU A 43 6.94 -5.52 -3.92
CA LEU A 43 8.15 -5.28 -4.68
C LEU A 43 8.08 -6.13 -5.95
N ILE A 44 8.36 -5.53 -7.10
CA ILE A 44 8.22 -6.18 -8.40
C ILE A 44 9.56 -6.07 -9.12
N LEU A 45 10.16 -7.22 -9.40
CA LEU A 45 11.35 -7.32 -10.23
C LEU A 45 10.90 -7.63 -11.67
N TRP A 46 11.26 -6.77 -12.63
CA TRP A 46 10.72 -6.80 -13.97
C TRP A 46 11.73 -6.34 -15.03
N ASP A 47 11.50 -6.73 -16.29
CA ASP A 47 12.30 -6.38 -17.46
C ASP A 47 11.79 -5.08 -18.09
N GLN A 48 12.39 -3.94 -17.69
CA GLN A 48 12.03 -2.64 -18.23
C GLN A 48 12.56 -2.41 -19.64
N ASN A 49 13.73 -2.93 -19.94
CA ASN A 49 14.43 -2.66 -21.19
C ASN A 49 14.05 -3.64 -22.31
N GLN A 50 13.24 -4.65 -22.00
CA GLN A 50 12.66 -5.65 -22.92
C GLN A 50 13.72 -6.54 -23.59
N ASP A 51 14.75 -6.90 -22.86
CA ASP A 51 15.82 -7.79 -23.36
C ASP A 51 15.68 -9.25 -22.88
N GLY A 52 14.63 -9.57 -22.12
CA GLY A 52 14.33 -10.90 -21.56
C GLY A 52 15.03 -11.16 -20.23
N VAL A 53 15.55 -10.10 -19.56
CA VAL A 53 16.20 -10.21 -18.26
C VAL A 53 15.63 -9.15 -17.31
N ALA A 54 14.98 -9.58 -16.25
CA ALA A 54 14.49 -8.66 -15.23
C ALA A 54 15.65 -7.95 -14.50
N GLU A 55 15.76 -6.65 -14.66
CA GLU A 55 16.86 -5.84 -14.08
C GLU A 55 16.40 -4.80 -13.08
N ARG A 56 15.11 -4.42 -13.10
CA ARG A 56 14.58 -3.32 -12.28
C ARG A 56 13.72 -3.83 -11.14
N LEU A 57 13.97 -3.35 -9.92
CA LEU A 57 13.11 -3.57 -8.77
C LEU A 57 12.26 -2.33 -8.48
N SER A 58 10.95 -2.46 -8.57
CA SER A 58 9.98 -1.42 -8.25
C SER A 58 9.32 -1.66 -6.89
N PHE A 59 9.18 -0.60 -6.10
CA PHE A 59 8.43 -0.55 -4.85
C PHE A 59 7.12 0.20 -5.17
N SER A 60 6.15 -0.47 -5.77
CA SER A 60 5.13 0.23 -6.53
C SER A 60 3.70 0.06 -6.05
N CYS A 61 3.43 -0.95 -5.24
CA CYS A 61 2.08 -1.25 -4.76
C CYS A 61 2.09 -1.63 -3.29
N SER A 62 0.93 -1.59 -2.71
CA SER A 62 0.63 -2.01 -1.34
C SER A 62 -0.35 -3.17 -1.34
N GLY A 63 -0.60 -3.75 -0.17
CA GLY A 63 -1.61 -4.80 0.01
C GLY A 63 -1.67 -5.26 1.46
N ALA A 64 -2.38 -6.35 1.71
CA ALA A 64 -2.51 -6.90 3.06
C ALA A 64 -2.58 -8.42 3.07
N MET A 65 -1.96 -9.03 4.08
CA MET A 65 -2.17 -10.44 4.37
C MET A 65 -3.62 -10.68 4.78
N ILE A 66 -4.31 -11.58 4.08
CA ILE A 66 -5.69 -12.01 4.36
C ILE A 66 -5.73 -13.43 4.93
N ASP A 67 -4.64 -14.17 4.84
CA ASP A 67 -4.35 -15.42 5.52
C ASP A 67 -2.87 -15.46 5.90
N GLN A 68 -2.34 -16.59 6.40
CA GLN A 68 -0.94 -16.74 6.79
C GLN A 68 -0.01 -16.78 5.57
N ASP A 69 -0.53 -17.19 4.42
CA ASP A 69 0.18 -17.42 3.17
C ASP A 69 -0.45 -16.73 1.95
N THR A 70 -1.44 -15.84 2.16
CA THR A 70 -2.12 -15.13 1.07
C THR A 70 -2.09 -13.61 1.29
N TYR A 71 -1.48 -12.89 0.37
CA TYR A 71 -1.42 -11.43 0.35
C TYR A 71 -2.33 -10.87 -0.74
N LEU A 72 -3.30 -10.05 -0.36
CA LEU A 72 -4.25 -9.40 -1.26
C LEU A 72 -3.71 -8.07 -1.78
N THR A 73 -3.83 -7.85 -3.09
CA THR A 73 -3.45 -6.61 -3.79
C THR A 73 -4.39 -6.35 -4.98
N ALA A 74 -4.03 -5.44 -5.89
CA ALA A 74 -4.79 -5.13 -7.09
C ALA A 74 -4.23 -5.87 -8.31
N ALA A 75 -5.08 -6.22 -9.29
CA ALA A 75 -4.65 -6.91 -10.52
C ALA A 75 -3.67 -6.07 -11.35
N HIS A 76 -3.90 -4.75 -11.45
CA HIS A 76 -2.98 -3.86 -12.18
C HIS A 76 -1.57 -3.79 -11.55
N CYS A 77 -1.38 -4.30 -10.32
CA CYS A 77 -0.08 -4.45 -9.68
C CYS A 77 0.66 -5.72 -10.11
N THR A 78 0.00 -6.67 -10.76
CA THR A 78 0.55 -7.98 -11.14
C THR A 78 0.45 -8.24 -12.64
N THR A 79 0.15 -7.23 -13.44
CA THR A 79 -0.01 -7.35 -14.90
C THR A 79 0.81 -6.30 -15.62
N ASP A 80 1.26 -6.64 -16.84
CA ASP A 80 1.87 -5.72 -17.82
C ASP A 80 3.15 -5.01 -17.37
N TRP A 81 3.96 -5.63 -16.49
CA TRP A 81 5.26 -5.08 -16.10
C TRP A 81 6.33 -5.38 -17.15
N SER A 82 6.55 -6.66 -17.46
CA SER A 82 7.45 -7.11 -18.53
C SER A 82 6.65 -7.50 -19.78
N PRO A 83 7.28 -7.51 -20.97
CA PRO A 83 6.64 -8.00 -22.19
C PRO A 83 6.23 -9.49 -22.09
N ASP A 84 7.01 -10.31 -21.38
CA ASP A 84 6.63 -11.64 -20.94
C ASP A 84 6.37 -11.61 -19.43
N PRO A 85 5.11 -11.79 -18.98
CA PRO A 85 4.78 -11.81 -17.55
C PRO A 85 5.49 -12.94 -16.76
N ALA A 86 6.00 -13.97 -17.44
CA ALA A 86 6.78 -15.04 -16.80
C ALA A 86 8.16 -14.56 -16.29
N ASP A 87 8.63 -13.41 -16.76
CA ASP A 87 9.88 -12.80 -16.30
C ASP A 87 9.67 -11.96 -15.01
N ASP A 88 8.41 -11.64 -14.67
CA ASP A 88 8.09 -10.86 -13.46
C ASP A 88 8.22 -11.73 -12.21
N ARG A 89 8.86 -11.17 -11.17
CA ARG A 89 8.96 -11.80 -9.86
C ARG A 89 8.41 -10.86 -8.80
N TYR A 90 7.63 -11.42 -7.88
CA TYR A 90 6.90 -10.66 -6.87
C TYR A 90 7.39 -10.99 -5.48
N PHE A 91 7.64 -9.94 -4.69
CA PHE A 91 8.09 -10.05 -3.31
C PHE A 91 7.21 -9.19 -2.43
N VAL A 92 6.89 -9.68 -1.24
CA VAL A 92 6.14 -8.93 -0.23
C VAL A 92 7.05 -8.60 0.93
N SER A 93 7.03 -7.35 1.37
CA SER A 93 7.69 -6.86 2.58
C SER A 93 6.64 -6.34 3.56
N LEU A 94 6.63 -6.86 4.78
CA LEU A 94 5.80 -6.35 5.88
C LEU A 94 6.58 -5.41 6.82
N GLU A 95 7.71 -4.90 6.38
CA GLU A 95 8.50 -3.94 7.14
C GLU A 95 7.80 -2.58 7.26
N GLN A 96 8.06 -1.86 8.33
CA GLN A 96 7.49 -0.53 8.55
C GLN A 96 8.12 0.52 7.62
N ASP A 97 9.41 0.37 7.30
CA ASP A 97 10.21 1.37 6.60
C ASP A 97 11.17 0.70 5.59
N ASN A 98 10.66 0.47 4.38
CA ASN A 98 11.43 -0.07 3.27
C ASN A 98 12.38 0.97 2.64
N GLU A 99 12.13 2.28 2.84
CA GLU A 99 13.04 3.33 2.37
C GLU A 99 14.41 3.21 3.05
N SER A 100 14.42 3.13 4.38
CA SER A 100 15.66 2.93 5.16
C SER A 100 16.37 1.62 4.82
N LEU A 101 15.63 0.53 4.58
CA LEU A 101 16.20 -0.76 4.18
C LEU A 101 16.82 -0.70 2.79
N ARG A 102 16.14 -0.05 1.84
CA ARG A 102 16.66 0.18 0.50
C ARG A 102 17.96 0.98 0.53
N GLU A 103 18.03 2.03 1.33
CA GLU A 103 19.26 2.81 1.53
C GLU A 103 20.36 1.97 2.19
N ALA A 104 20.03 1.16 3.20
CA ALA A 104 20.98 0.30 3.90
C ALA A 104 21.58 -0.79 2.99
N SER A 105 20.83 -1.25 1.97
CA SER A 105 21.35 -2.21 1.00
C SER A 105 22.54 -1.65 0.19
N GLY A 106 22.62 -0.34 0.00
CA GLY A 106 23.62 0.33 -0.81
C GLY A 106 23.53 0.01 -2.32
N LEU A 107 22.45 -0.64 -2.75
CA LEU A 107 22.23 -1.08 -4.13
C LEU A 107 21.30 -0.10 -4.88
N ASP A 108 21.47 -0.03 -6.19
CA ASP A 108 20.59 0.75 -7.07
C ASP A 108 19.45 -0.15 -7.61
N ARG A 109 18.22 0.17 -7.26
CA ARG A 109 17.03 -0.59 -7.68
C ARG A 109 16.77 -0.58 -9.20
N LEU A 110 17.32 0.39 -9.92
CA LEU A 110 17.10 0.55 -11.36
C LEU A 110 18.09 -0.25 -12.21
N THR A 111 19.28 -0.55 -11.67
CA THR A 111 20.37 -1.21 -12.38
C THR A 111 20.88 -2.46 -11.68
N GLN A 112 20.50 -2.66 -10.42
CA GLN A 112 20.89 -3.80 -9.57
C GLN A 112 19.66 -4.44 -8.90
N GLY A 113 18.49 -4.38 -9.55
CA GLY A 113 17.23 -4.89 -9.04
C GLY A 113 17.30 -6.33 -8.51
N PRO A 114 17.85 -7.31 -9.27
CA PRO A 114 17.97 -8.68 -8.79
C PRO A 114 18.81 -8.81 -7.51
N ALA A 115 19.93 -8.07 -7.44
CA ALA A 115 20.79 -8.08 -6.25
C ALA A 115 20.10 -7.45 -5.03
N MET A 116 19.32 -6.38 -5.24
CA MET A 116 18.53 -5.75 -4.17
C MET A 116 17.40 -6.66 -3.70
N ALA A 117 16.64 -7.29 -4.62
CA ALA A 117 15.60 -8.26 -4.26
C ALA A 117 16.19 -9.42 -3.43
N GLN A 118 17.31 -9.97 -3.87
CA GLN A 118 18.00 -11.04 -3.14
C GLN A 118 18.49 -10.55 -1.76
N TRP A 119 19.01 -9.32 -1.67
CA TRP A 119 19.41 -8.73 -0.39
C TRP A 119 18.23 -8.65 0.59
N PHE A 120 17.05 -8.20 0.13
CA PHE A 120 15.86 -8.16 0.95
C PHE A 120 15.44 -9.55 1.45
N VAL A 121 15.51 -10.57 0.59
CA VAL A 121 15.18 -11.95 0.96
C VAL A 121 16.20 -12.53 1.95
N ASP A 122 17.50 -12.37 1.67
CA ASP A 122 18.58 -12.94 2.49
C ASP A 122 18.61 -12.36 3.92
N HIS A 123 18.12 -11.12 4.09
CA HIS A 123 18.06 -10.44 5.39
C HIS A 123 16.68 -10.56 6.06
N GLY A 124 15.73 -11.30 5.48
CA GLY A 124 14.39 -11.49 6.05
C GLY A 124 13.51 -10.25 5.97
N HIS A 125 13.72 -9.39 4.97
CA HIS A 125 12.94 -8.18 4.74
C HIS A 125 11.93 -8.31 3.61
N ALA A 126 11.97 -9.40 2.85
CA ALA A 126 10.97 -9.73 1.85
C ALA A 126 10.86 -11.25 1.67
N VAL A 127 9.69 -11.69 1.20
CA VAL A 127 9.41 -13.08 0.82
C VAL A 127 8.89 -13.09 -0.61
N GLU A 128 9.42 -13.99 -1.45
CA GLU A 128 8.96 -14.17 -2.82
C GLU A 128 7.72 -15.07 -2.88
N GLY A 129 6.70 -14.66 -3.64
CA GLY A 129 5.46 -15.39 -3.85
C GLY A 129 5.04 -15.46 -5.31
N ASP A 130 3.97 -16.19 -5.58
CA ASP A 130 3.39 -16.37 -6.91
C ASP A 130 2.18 -15.46 -7.09
N ALA A 131 2.17 -14.65 -8.15
CA ALA A 131 1.08 -13.72 -8.42
C ALA A 131 -0.05 -14.37 -9.21
N PHE A 132 -1.27 -14.17 -8.77
CA PHE A 132 -2.50 -14.55 -9.46
C PHE A 132 -3.47 -13.37 -9.44
N HIS A 133 -4.07 -13.07 -10.58
CA HIS A 133 -5.10 -12.02 -10.70
C HIS A 133 -6.39 -12.57 -11.29
N ASP A 134 -7.48 -11.87 -11.04
CA ASP A 134 -8.78 -12.22 -11.64
C ASP A 134 -8.68 -12.11 -13.17
N GLN A 135 -8.98 -13.19 -13.87
CA GLN A 135 -8.91 -13.29 -15.32
C GLN A 135 -9.92 -12.38 -16.05
N GLY A 136 -10.88 -11.81 -15.31
CA GLY A 136 -11.80 -10.79 -15.80
C GLY A 136 -11.15 -9.41 -15.96
N PHE A 137 -9.97 -9.17 -15.34
CA PHE A 137 -9.26 -7.89 -15.47
C PHE A 137 -8.79 -7.65 -16.93
N PRO A 138 -8.91 -6.41 -17.48
CA PRO A 138 -9.33 -5.16 -16.83
C PRO A 138 -10.84 -4.93 -16.74
N GLY A 139 -11.66 -5.87 -17.18
CA GLY A 139 -13.12 -5.81 -17.05
C GLY A 139 -13.78 -4.63 -17.79
N ASN A 140 -14.74 -4.01 -17.13
CA ASN A 140 -15.46 -2.85 -17.66
C ASN A 140 -15.82 -1.85 -16.53
N ALA A 141 -16.50 -0.75 -16.89
CA ALA A 141 -16.87 0.29 -15.92
C ALA A 141 -17.87 -0.16 -14.83
N ALA A 142 -18.51 -1.31 -14.95
CA ALA A 142 -19.40 -1.83 -13.91
C ALA A 142 -18.64 -2.76 -12.94
N ASP A 143 -17.69 -3.54 -13.46
CA ASP A 143 -16.78 -4.38 -12.68
C ASP A 143 -15.43 -4.44 -13.40
N THR A 144 -14.39 -3.95 -12.72
CA THR A 144 -13.02 -3.90 -13.27
C THR A 144 -12.25 -5.18 -12.98
N HIS A 145 -12.72 -6.07 -12.13
CA HIS A 145 -11.98 -7.26 -11.69
C HIS A 145 -10.54 -6.95 -11.22
N ASP A 146 -10.32 -5.74 -10.68
CA ASP A 146 -8.99 -5.26 -10.30
C ASP A 146 -8.59 -5.78 -8.92
N ILE A 147 -8.41 -7.09 -8.84
CA ILE A 147 -8.05 -7.84 -7.64
C ILE A 147 -7.04 -8.94 -7.98
N ALA A 148 -6.05 -9.11 -7.12
CA ALA A 148 -5.00 -10.11 -7.23
C ALA A 148 -4.54 -10.60 -5.86
N VAL A 149 -3.88 -11.75 -5.85
CA VAL A 149 -3.17 -12.27 -4.67
C VAL A 149 -1.72 -12.59 -5.02
N ILE A 150 -0.84 -12.45 -4.02
CA ILE A 150 0.46 -13.11 -4.00
C ILE A 150 0.31 -14.29 -3.05
N ASP A 151 0.43 -15.49 -3.60
CA ASP A 151 0.26 -16.75 -2.91
C ASP A 151 1.62 -17.35 -2.53
N PHE A 152 1.72 -17.84 -1.31
CA PHE A 152 2.94 -18.42 -0.74
C PHE A 152 2.75 -19.91 -0.36
N ALA A 153 1.58 -20.51 -0.63
CA ALA A 153 1.24 -21.86 -0.16
C ALA A 153 2.23 -22.94 -0.63
N GLU A 154 2.79 -22.80 -1.84
CA GLU A 154 3.78 -23.75 -2.39
C GLU A 154 5.23 -23.27 -2.18
N ARG A 155 5.45 -22.17 -1.47
CA ARG A 155 6.79 -21.61 -1.21
C ARG A 155 7.42 -22.21 0.04
N ALA A 156 8.74 -22.36 0.01
CA ALA A 156 9.52 -22.90 1.13
C ALA A 156 9.56 -21.97 2.36
N VAL A 157 9.35 -20.68 2.15
CA VAL A 157 9.28 -19.65 3.19
C VAL A 157 8.03 -18.82 2.93
N THR A 158 7.22 -18.62 3.96
CA THR A 158 6.01 -17.81 3.92
C THR A 158 6.19 -16.54 4.74
N PRO A 159 5.34 -15.51 4.57
CA PRO A 159 5.38 -14.33 5.44
C PRO A 159 5.26 -14.65 6.92
N ALA A 160 4.51 -15.68 7.30
CA ALA A 160 4.34 -16.11 8.68
C ALA A 160 5.62 -16.71 9.31
N ASP A 161 6.58 -17.17 8.50
CA ASP A 161 7.88 -17.63 8.96
C ASP A 161 8.83 -16.47 9.33
N VAL A 162 8.56 -15.26 8.77
CA VAL A 162 9.42 -14.08 8.90
C VAL A 162 8.83 -13.07 9.89
N TRP A 163 7.51 -12.80 9.78
CA TRP A 163 6.84 -11.77 10.58
C TRP A 163 5.70 -12.32 11.43
N THR A 164 5.41 -11.60 12.50
CA THR A 164 4.19 -11.83 13.30
C THR A 164 3.14 -10.80 12.92
N PHE A 165 2.01 -11.26 12.40
CA PHE A 165 0.87 -10.44 12.03
C PHE A 165 -0.45 -11.16 12.34
N THR A 166 -1.54 -10.42 12.30
CA THR A 166 -2.89 -10.97 12.30
C THR A 166 -3.51 -10.66 10.95
N PRO A 167 -3.90 -11.68 10.15
CA PRO A 167 -4.52 -11.45 8.86
C PRO A 167 -5.73 -10.50 8.92
N ALA A 168 -5.90 -9.71 7.88
CA ALA A 168 -7.04 -8.80 7.76
C ALA A 168 -8.35 -9.61 7.60
N THR A 169 -9.38 -9.20 8.30
CA THR A 169 -10.70 -9.83 8.20
C THR A 169 -11.45 -9.30 7.00
N LEU A 170 -11.91 -10.19 6.12
CA LEU A 170 -12.78 -9.84 5.00
C LEU A 170 -14.25 -9.70 5.46
N PRO A 171 -15.06 -8.87 4.80
CA PRO A 171 -16.49 -8.81 5.03
C PRO A 171 -17.18 -10.07 4.48
N THR A 172 -18.41 -10.36 4.96
CA THR A 172 -19.30 -11.34 4.34
C THR A 172 -19.83 -10.82 3.00
N GLU A 173 -20.35 -11.72 2.16
CA GLU A 173 -20.91 -11.33 0.86
C GLU A 173 -22.04 -10.30 1.02
N GLY A 174 -21.94 -9.22 0.23
CA GLY A 174 -22.93 -8.14 0.22
C GLY A 174 -23.01 -7.28 1.47
N GLN A 175 -22.16 -7.51 2.48
CA GLN A 175 -22.26 -6.85 3.80
C GLN A 175 -22.25 -5.32 3.69
N LEU A 176 -21.43 -4.74 2.83
CA LEU A 176 -21.40 -3.29 2.66
C LEU A 176 -22.69 -2.75 2.05
N SER A 177 -23.32 -3.52 1.13
CA SER A 177 -24.62 -3.16 0.55
C SER A 177 -25.75 -3.23 1.58
N GLU A 178 -25.73 -4.23 2.45
CA GLU A 178 -26.70 -4.41 3.54
C GLU A 178 -26.64 -3.28 4.59
N LEU A 179 -25.43 -2.80 4.90
CA LEU A 179 -25.24 -1.66 5.79
C LEU A 179 -25.90 -0.38 5.23
N GLY A 180 -25.82 -0.20 3.91
CA GLY A 180 -26.38 0.94 3.21
C GLY A 180 -25.60 2.25 3.42
N ALA A 181 -25.72 3.18 2.48
CA ALA A 181 -24.91 4.40 2.42
C ALA A 181 -24.91 5.22 3.72
N ARG A 182 -26.11 5.40 4.34
CA ARG A 182 -26.24 6.20 5.58
C ARG A 182 -25.42 5.64 6.75
N ARG A 183 -25.34 4.31 6.88
CA ARG A 183 -24.55 3.68 7.94
C ARG A 183 -23.07 3.76 7.59
N LEU A 184 -22.70 3.46 6.34
CA LEU A 184 -21.32 3.53 5.86
C LEU A 184 -20.71 4.94 6.03
N GLU A 185 -21.49 6.01 5.82
CA GLU A 185 -21.09 7.40 6.05
C GLU A 185 -20.77 7.71 7.53
N ALA A 186 -21.43 7.02 8.45
CA ALA A 186 -21.21 7.20 9.89
C ALA A 186 -20.06 6.35 10.45
N LEU A 187 -19.48 5.43 9.66
CA LEU A 187 -18.40 4.56 10.08
C LEU A 187 -17.03 5.23 9.88
N ARG A 188 -16.03 4.71 10.59
CA ARG A 188 -14.63 5.13 10.41
C ARG A 188 -14.00 4.31 9.30
N TRP A 189 -13.40 5.01 8.36
CA TRP A 189 -12.65 4.44 7.25
C TRP A 189 -11.18 4.76 7.41
N LEU A 190 -10.32 3.81 7.07
CA LEU A 190 -8.87 3.91 7.20
C LEU A 190 -8.21 3.32 5.96
N VAL A 191 -7.32 4.06 5.31
CA VAL A 191 -6.41 3.50 4.31
C VAL A 191 -5.04 3.30 4.92
N VAL A 192 -4.35 2.24 4.52
CA VAL A 192 -2.97 1.97 4.91
C VAL A 192 -2.16 1.61 3.66
N GLY A 193 -0.94 2.12 3.55
CA GLY A 193 -0.09 1.79 2.41
C GLY A 193 1.31 2.41 2.49
N TYR A 194 2.03 2.29 1.37
CA TYR A 194 3.42 2.71 1.21
C TYR A 194 3.61 3.70 0.07
N GLY A 195 2.51 4.26 -0.43
CA GLY A 195 2.51 5.17 -1.57
C GLY A 195 3.17 6.50 -1.29
N THR A 196 3.21 7.33 -2.32
CA THR A 196 3.75 8.68 -2.27
C THR A 196 2.77 9.66 -1.65
N GLN A 197 3.24 10.88 -1.38
CA GLN A 197 2.40 11.99 -0.97
C GLN A 197 1.67 12.62 -2.16
N GLU A 198 0.76 13.56 -1.86
CA GLU A 198 0.08 14.37 -2.86
C GLU A 198 1.06 15.17 -3.72
N ALA A 199 0.54 15.66 -4.85
CA ALA A 199 1.33 16.42 -5.81
C ALA A 199 1.87 17.73 -5.23
N VAL A 200 3.18 17.92 -5.28
CA VAL A 200 3.83 19.21 -5.01
C VAL A 200 4.29 19.85 -6.30
N ARG A 201 4.19 21.17 -6.40
CA ARG A 201 4.67 21.92 -7.56
C ARG A 201 6.18 22.11 -7.48
N GLY A 202 6.89 21.69 -8.54
CA GLY A 202 8.33 21.84 -8.68
C GLY A 202 8.72 22.41 -10.04
N PRO A 203 10.01 22.72 -10.27
CA PRO A 203 10.51 23.27 -11.56
C PRO A 203 10.24 22.38 -12.78
N GLY A 204 10.03 21.07 -12.58
CA GLY A 204 9.72 20.08 -13.63
C GLY A 204 8.25 19.71 -13.75
N GLY A 205 7.36 20.41 -13.06
CA GLY A 205 5.93 20.06 -13.00
C GLY A 205 5.51 19.54 -11.61
N HIS A 206 4.53 18.64 -11.59
CA HIS A 206 4.09 18.00 -10.36
C HIS A 206 5.02 16.82 -10.02
N ALA A 207 5.46 16.75 -8.77
CA ALA A 207 6.17 15.61 -8.20
C ALA A 207 5.35 15.06 -7.03
N HIS A 208 5.44 13.75 -6.81
CA HIS A 208 4.85 13.06 -5.67
C HIS A 208 5.99 12.55 -4.78
N PRO A 209 6.37 13.29 -3.73
CA PRO A 209 7.45 12.87 -2.83
C PRO A 209 7.02 11.75 -1.89
N GLY A 210 7.99 11.19 -1.17
CA GLY A 210 7.75 10.13 -0.19
C GLY A 210 7.54 8.76 -0.81
N GLY A 211 7.07 7.84 0.00
CA GLY A 211 6.85 6.45 -0.33
C GLY A 211 7.71 5.50 0.50
N ASP A 212 7.49 4.20 0.32
CA ASP A 212 8.26 3.09 0.88
C ASP A 212 8.22 2.98 2.43
N THR A 213 7.40 3.80 3.11
CA THR A 213 7.16 3.72 4.57
C THR A 213 5.67 3.49 4.83
N ARG A 214 5.31 2.54 5.71
CA ARG A 214 3.91 2.24 6.01
C ARG A 214 3.26 3.35 6.82
N LEU A 215 2.28 4.01 6.22
CA LEU A 215 1.44 5.01 6.86
C LEU A 215 -0.03 4.65 6.76
N LYS A 216 -0.85 5.40 7.51
CA LYS A 216 -2.31 5.34 7.50
C LYS A 216 -2.91 6.74 7.50
N ALA A 217 -4.11 6.86 6.91
CA ALA A 217 -4.95 8.07 7.03
C ALA A 217 -6.43 7.71 7.15
N GLU A 218 -7.19 8.56 7.83
CA GLU A 218 -8.65 8.46 7.87
C GLU A 218 -9.26 9.09 6.62
N LEU A 219 -10.32 8.44 6.08
CA LEU A 219 -11.06 8.87 4.89
C LEU A 219 -12.55 9.05 5.24
N GLY A 220 -13.23 9.86 4.43
CA GLY A 220 -14.69 9.97 4.45
C GLY A 220 -15.35 9.03 3.44
N PHE A 221 -16.47 8.40 3.81
CA PHE A 221 -17.28 7.67 2.84
C PHE A 221 -17.98 8.64 1.88
N ASN A 222 -17.94 8.33 0.59
CA ASN A 222 -18.63 9.12 -0.44
C ASN A 222 -19.77 8.31 -1.08
N SER A 223 -19.45 7.15 -1.68
CA SER A 223 -20.48 6.32 -2.31
C SER A 223 -20.05 4.86 -2.45
N LEU A 224 -21.05 3.99 -2.55
CA LEU A 224 -20.89 2.57 -2.86
C LEU A 224 -21.58 2.29 -4.20
N THR A 225 -20.90 1.58 -5.09
CA THR A 225 -21.45 1.03 -6.33
C THR A 225 -21.46 -0.49 -6.28
N ALA A 226 -21.78 -1.16 -7.38
CA ALA A 226 -21.72 -2.61 -7.47
C ALA A 226 -20.34 -3.16 -7.11
N SER A 227 -19.26 -2.55 -7.65
CA SER A 227 -17.89 -3.06 -7.49
C SER A 227 -16.96 -2.13 -6.74
N TRP A 228 -17.35 -0.87 -6.49
CA TRP A 228 -16.44 0.14 -5.96
C TRP A 228 -16.95 0.82 -4.69
N ILE A 229 -15.99 1.17 -3.84
CA ILE A 229 -16.13 2.13 -2.76
C ILE A 229 -15.41 3.41 -3.19
N ARG A 230 -16.11 4.54 -3.14
CA ARG A 230 -15.49 5.85 -3.32
C ARG A 230 -15.36 6.52 -1.97
N LEU A 231 -14.14 6.95 -1.66
CA LEU A 231 -13.79 7.57 -0.40
C LEU A 231 -13.26 8.99 -0.63
N SER A 232 -13.62 9.91 0.24
CA SER A 232 -13.17 11.30 0.21
C SER A 232 -11.83 11.45 0.91
N MET A 233 -10.89 12.15 0.28
CA MET A 233 -9.60 12.54 0.83
C MET A 233 -9.51 14.07 1.03
N ILE A 234 -10.65 14.77 1.03
CA ILE A 234 -10.68 16.23 1.03
C ILE A 234 -10.23 16.75 2.40
N GLU A 235 -9.06 17.38 2.44
CA GLU A 235 -8.45 17.97 3.64
C GLU A 235 -9.38 18.94 4.37
N ALA A 236 -10.11 19.77 3.63
CA ALA A 236 -11.08 20.72 4.20
C ALA A 236 -12.23 20.05 4.95
N GLN A 237 -12.44 18.74 4.74
CA GLN A 237 -13.40 17.91 5.48
C GLN A 237 -12.76 17.12 6.60
N GLY A 238 -11.45 17.23 6.79
CA GLY A 238 -10.68 16.50 7.80
C GLY A 238 -10.14 15.14 7.34
N TRP A 239 -10.16 14.86 6.02
CA TRP A 239 -9.77 13.55 5.48
C TRP A 239 -8.40 13.60 4.80
N GLY A 240 -7.60 12.57 5.04
CA GLY A 240 -6.42 12.25 4.28
C GLY A 240 -6.71 11.13 3.27
N GLY A 241 -5.68 10.50 2.68
CA GLY A 241 -5.92 9.39 1.78
C GLY A 241 -4.72 8.90 0.99
N ALA A 242 -5.02 8.04 0.01
CA ALA A 242 -4.07 7.30 -0.79
C ALA A 242 -3.49 8.11 -1.96
N CYS A 243 -2.31 7.72 -2.43
CA CYS A 243 -1.65 8.26 -3.61
C CYS A 243 -0.97 7.14 -4.43
N TYR A 244 -0.05 7.50 -5.32
CA TYR A 244 0.68 6.53 -6.15
C TYR A 244 1.53 5.59 -5.29
N GLY A 245 1.36 4.28 -5.47
CA GLY A 245 2.01 3.24 -4.67
C GLY A 245 1.12 2.68 -3.55
N ASP A 246 -0.01 3.34 -3.23
CA ASP A 246 -1.04 2.77 -2.35
C ASP A 246 -1.98 1.81 -3.10
N SER A 247 -1.81 1.65 -4.41
CA SER A 247 -2.51 0.66 -5.24
C SER A 247 -2.45 -0.74 -4.61
N GLY A 248 -3.59 -1.43 -4.55
CA GLY A 248 -3.73 -2.72 -3.86
C GLY A 248 -3.82 -2.61 -2.34
N GLY A 249 -3.44 -1.48 -1.76
CA GLY A 249 -3.47 -1.24 -0.32
C GLY A 249 -4.87 -1.32 0.28
N PRO A 250 -4.98 -1.79 1.55
CA PRO A 250 -6.25 -2.03 2.20
C PRO A 250 -6.98 -0.74 2.56
N ASN A 251 -8.29 -0.73 2.29
CA ASN A 251 -9.24 0.22 2.83
C ASN A 251 -10.10 -0.48 3.88
N PHE A 252 -9.87 -0.14 5.12
CA PHE A 252 -10.58 -0.72 6.25
C PHE A 252 -11.82 0.09 6.62
N VAL A 253 -12.86 -0.61 7.11
CA VAL A 253 -14.02 -0.01 7.76
C VAL A 253 -14.27 -0.69 9.11
N THR A 254 -14.60 0.09 10.14
CA THR A 254 -14.94 -0.48 11.45
C THR A 254 -16.45 -0.61 11.60
N VAL A 255 -16.92 -1.86 11.64
CA VAL A 255 -18.33 -2.22 11.80
C VAL A 255 -18.51 -2.90 13.16
N ASP A 256 -19.34 -2.33 14.04
CA ASP A 256 -19.63 -2.87 15.37
C ASP A 256 -18.39 -3.28 16.20
N GLY A 257 -17.30 -2.49 16.04
CA GLY A 257 -16.03 -2.70 16.73
C GLY A 257 -15.07 -3.65 16.02
N GLN A 258 -15.48 -4.31 14.93
CA GLN A 258 -14.62 -5.15 14.10
C GLN A 258 -14.11 -4.35 12.90
N MET A 259 -12.80 -4.38 12.66
CA MET A 259 -12.19 -3.79 11.49
C MET A 259 -12.20 -4.80 10.34
N LEU A 260 -12.82 -4.42 9.21
CA LEU A 260 -12.94 -5.24 8.01
C LEU A 260 -12.15 -4.60 6.87
N LEU A 261 -11.44 -5.41 6.09
CA LEU A 261 -10.81 -5.00 4.83
C LEU A 261 -11.92 -4.93 3.77
N ALA A 262 -12.51 -3.76 3.60
CA ALA A 262 -13.67 -3.52 2.74
C ALA A 262 -13.34 -3.47 1.25
N GLY A 263 -12.10 -3.09 0.91
CA GLY A 263 -11.65 -3.03 -0.48
C GLY A 263 -10.17 -2.71 -0.60
N THR A 264 -9.64 -2.90 -1.82
CA THR A 264 -8.26 -2.59 -2.20
C THR A 264 -8.23 -1.32 -3.06
N THR A 265 -7.30 -0.41 -2.79
CA THR A 265 -7.12 0.82 -3.59
C THR A 265 -6.81 0.46 -5.05
N ILE A 266 -7.59 1.00 -6.01
CA ILE A 266 -7.37 0.75 -7.44
C ILE A 266 -7.09 2.01 -8.24
N THR A 267 -7.61 3.17 -7.82
CA THR A 267 -7.38 4.45 -8.51
C THR A 267 -7.78 5.63 -7.62
N GLY A 268 -7.56 6.84 -8.09
CA GLY A 268 -7.93 8.08 -7.42
C GLY A 268 -7.80 9.28 -8.35
N ASP A 269 -7.89 10.48 -7.80
CA ASP A 269 -7.58 11.68 -8.56
C ASP A 269 -6.06 11.87 -8.67
N THR A 270 -5.62 12.30 -9.85
CA THR A 270 -4.18 12.43 -10.18
C THR A 270 -3.36 13.24 -9.16
N PRO A 271 -3.84 14.36 -8.60
CA PRO A 271 -3.07 15.09 -7.60
C PRO A 271 -3.17 14.52 -6.17
N CYS A 272 -3.97 13.47 -5.93
CA CYS A 272 -4.19 12.83 -4.63
C CYS A 272 -4.78 13.76 -3.56
N TYR A 273 -5.77 14.58 -3.92
CA TYR A 273 -6.39 15.55 -3.01
C TYR A 273 -7.86 15.30 -2.68
N ALA A 274 -8.57 14.52 -3.51
CA ALA A 274 -10.02 14.49 -3.43
C ALA A 274 -10.62 13.09 -3.26
N THR A 275 -10.19 12.11 -4.04
CA THR A 275 -10.91 10.84 -4.15
C THR A 275 -9.96 9.65 -4.18
N ASN A 276 -10.23 8.68 -3.30
CA ASN A 276 -9.71 7.32 -3.38
C ASN A 276 -10.83 6.38 -3.85
N VAL A 277 -10.53 5.47 -4.76
CA VAL A 277 -11.45 4.45 -5.25
C VAL A 277 -10.87 3.08 -4.90
N ALA A 278 -11.66 2.27 -4.20
CA ALA A 278 -11.29 0.91 -3.84
C ALA A 278 -12.21 -0.11 -4.50
N TYR A 279 -11.64 -1.23 -4.96
CA TYR A 279 -12.39 -2.41 -5.40
C TYR A 279 -12.92 -3.16 -4.19
N ARG A 280 -14.21 -3.48 -4.19
CA ARG A 280 -14.90 -4.13 -3.05
C ARG A 280 -14.47 -5.59 -2.90
N THR A 281 -14.25 -6.01 -1.66
CA THR A 281 -13.93 -7.41 -1.32
C THR A 281 -15.16 -8.26 -0.96
N ASP A 282 -16.34 -7.64 -0.80
CA ASP A 282 -17.59 -8.30 -0.43
C ASP A 282 -18.51 -8.63 -1.61
N THR A 283 -18.06 -8.40 -2.86
CA THR A 283 -18.86 -8.74 -4.06
C THR A 283 -18.73 -10.22 -4.39
N GLU A 284 -19.76 -10.79 -5.05
CA GLU A 284 -19.72 -12.15 -5.58
C GLU A 284 -18.48 -12.39 -6.46
N SER A 285 -18.17 -11.41 -7.34
CA SER A 285 -17.00 -11.47 -8.23
C SER A 285 -15.68 -11.59 -7.44
N ALA A 286 -15.43 -10.66 -6.51
CA ALA A 286 -14.22 -10.68 -5.69
C ALA A 286 -14.12 -11.98 -4.86
N ARG A 287 -15.23 -12.43 -4.27
CA ARG A 287 -15.26 -13.63 -3.44
C ARG A 287 -15.03 -14.91 -4.26
N THR A 288 -15.59 -14.99 -5.46
CA THR A 288 -15.33 -16.10 -6.38
C THR A 288 -13.85 -16.22 -6.74
N PHE A 289 -13.19 -15.09 -6.95
CA PHE A 289 -11.74 -15.06 -7.17
C PHE A 289 -10.95 -15.48 -5.92
N LEU A 290 -11.35 -15.03 -4.72
CA LEU A 290 -10.63 -15.28 -3.47
C LEU A 290 -10.85 -16.68 -2.88
N ASP A 291 -11.96 -17.36 -3.20
CA ASP A 291 -12.36 -18.65 -2.62
C ASP A 291 -11.27 -19.76 -2.68
N PRO A 292 -10.46 -19.87 -3.75
CA PRO A 292 -9.35 -20.84 -3.79
C PRO A 292 -8.20 -20.55 -2.83
N TYR A 293 -8.06 -19.31 -2.34
CA TYR A 293 -6.87 -18.83 -1.61
C TYR A 293 -7.12 -18.62 -0.12
N VAL A 294 -8.36 -18.39 0.31
CA VAL A 294 -8.67 -18.08 1.71
C VAL A 294 -10.05 -18.56 2.12
N ALA A 295 -10.18 -18.98 3.39
CA ALA A 295 -11.48 -19.30 3.95
C ALA A 295 -12.35 -18.04 4.11
N LEU A 296 -13.37 -17.90 3.27
CA LEU A 296 -14.21 -16.72 3.24
C LEU A 296 -15.25 -16.70 4.37
N PRO A 297 -15.45 -15.58 5.08
CA PRO A 297 -16.46 -15.49 6.13
C PRO A 297 -17.88 -15.59 5.53
N GLY A 298 -18.76 -16.38 6.17
CA GLY A 298 -20.15 -16.54 5.75
C GLY A 298 -20.36 -17.38 4.49
N ALA A 299 -19.34 -18.18 4.08
CA ALA A 299 -19.47 -19.17 3.00
C ALA A 299 -20.12 -20.46 3.50
#